data_15545947ffe816471e12c5938df77eab
#
_entry.id   15545947ffe816471e12c5938df77eab
#
_cell.length_a   1.000
_cell.length_b   1.000
_cell.length_c   1.000
_cell.angle_alpha   90.00
_cell.angle_beta   90.00
_cell.angle_gamma   90.00
#
_symmetry.space_group_name_H-M   'P 1'
#
loop_
_entity.id
_entity.type
_entity.pdbx_description
1 polymer ?
#
loop_
_entity_poly.entity_id
_entity_poly.type
_entity_poly.pdbx_seq_one_letter_code
_entity_poly.pdbx_strand_id
1 'polypeptide(L)'
;TCQLFINAAVDSPAIDYHVSLAQSALQICLTHPELQNEICCQLIKQTRRRHPQNQAGPIQGLQLLALCVGLFLPQHPFLWLLKLHLKKNADSRTEFGKYAIYCQRCVERTQQNGDREARPSRMEILSTLLRNPYHHSLPFSIPVHFMNGIYQVVGFDASTTVEEFLNTLNQDTGMRKPAQSGFALFSDDPSGKDIEHCLQGNIKICDIISKWEQASKEQHPGKCEGTRTVRLTYKNRLYFSIQVHGETDREKLLLVYQTNDQIVNGLFPVNKELAMELTALLAQVEIGDFERPFSTPAGQVTSQSKSNQTLKQVLERFYPKRYRQGCSEEQLRQLCQRLSTRWMALRGHSAADCVRIYLTVARKWSFFGAKLFAAKPLATSSVEKSFIWFAVHEDGISILDYSSMRLTVTYTYKSLMTFGGYQDDFMLVVNNAQTKDKSTEKHLFAMTKPKILEITLLIASYINNFHQLKGAAHHLSAPALLTPQSGQKLKEMGSQPLLSNNRPTKCPTLL
;
A
#
# COMPACT_ATOMS: atom_id res chain seq x y z
N THR A 1 -5.89 18.03 31.03
CA THR A 1 -6.40 17.09 30.00
C THR A 1 -6.32 15.65 30.50
N CYS A 2 -5.13 15.12 30.90
CA CYS A 2 -5.00 13.75 31.43
C CYS A 2 -5.92 13.47 32.64
N GLN A 3 -6.04 14.40 33.57
CA GLN A 3 -6.93 14.26 34.73
C GLN A 3 -8.41 14.19 34.31
N LEU A 4 -8.81 14.96 33.30
CA LEU A 4 -10.16 14.91 32.75
C LEU A 4 -10.44 13.56 32.09
N PHE A 5 -9.46 13.01 31.33
CA PHE A 5 -9.57 11.68 30.73
C PHE A 5 -9.79 10.60 31.81
N ILE A 6 -9.03 10.66 32.90
CA ILE A 6 -9.07 9.64 33.96
C ILE A 6 -10.38 9.71 34.77
N ASN A 7 -10.97 10.89 34.93
CA ASN A 7 -12.13 11.10 35.78
C ASN A 7 -13.48 11.12 35.04
N ALA A 8 -13.49 11.20 33.74
CA ALA A 8 -14.74 11.23 32.98
C ALA A 8 -15.32 9.80 32.81
N ALA A 9 -16.64 9.66 32.91
CA ALA A 9 -17.30 8.39 32.65
C ALA A 9 -17.20 8.02 31.15
N VAL A 10 -16.92 6.74 30.87
CA VAL A 10 -16.84 6.23 29.49
C VAL A 10 -18.25 5.78 29.07
N ASP A 11 -19.13 6.75 28.82
CA ASP A 11 -20.50 6.52 28.36
C ASP A 11 -20.60 6.74 26.85
N SER A 12 -21.57 6.11 26.20
CA SER A 12 -21.77 6.22 24.76
C SER A 12 -21.82 7.67 24.22
N PRO A 13 -22.48 8.64 24.86
CA PRO A 13 -22.45 10.03 24.41
C PRO A 13 -21.15 10.76 24.71
N ALA A 14 -20.34 10.32 25.68
CA ALA A 14 -19.09 10.96 26.08
C ALA A 14 -17.85 10.38 25.37
N ILE A 15 -18.00 9.33 24.58
CA ILE A 15 -16.86 8.62 24.00
C ILE A 15 -16.02 9.48 23.06
N ASP A 16 -16.66 10.35 22.27
CA ASP A 16 -15.96 11.27 21.37
C ASP A 16 -15.19 12.36 22.15
N TYR A 17 -15.67 12.72 23.32
CA TYR A 17 -14.95 13.59 24.24
C TYR A 17 -13.68 12.91 24.78
N HIS A 18 -13.76 11.63 25.16
CA HIS A 18 -12.59 10.84 25.55
C HIS A 18 -11.56 10.72 24.43
N VAL A 19 -12.02 10.45 23.20
CA VAL A 19 -11.15 10.41 22.02
C VAL A 19 -10.43 11.74 21.85
N SER A 20 -11.16 12.86 21.91
CA SER A 20 -10.61 14.19 21.79
C SER A 20 -9.59 14.53 22.89
N LEU A 21 -9.87 14.16 24.14
CA LEU A 21 -8.95 14.35 25.26
C LEU A 21 -7.65 13.56 25.09
N ALA A 22 -7.74 12.28 24.71
CA ALA A 22 -6.56 11.45 24.48
C ALA A 22 -5.74 11.99 23.32
N GLN A 23 -6.37 12.30 22.18
CA GLN A 23 -5.69 12.87 21.01
C GLN A 23 -4.99 14.18 21.34
N SER A 24 -5.64 15.08 22.08
CA SER A 24 -5.06 16.37 22.45
C SER A 24 -3.87 16.22 23.42
N ALA A 25 -3.98 15.36 24.43
CA ALA A 25 -2.91 15.13 25.40
C ALA A 25 -1.67 14.54 24.72
N LEU A 26 -1.87 13.54 23.87
CA LEU A 26 -0.78 12.82 23.21
C LEU A 26 -0.16 13.64 22.05
N GLN A 27 -0.96 14.46 21.36
CA GLN A 27 -0.43 15.42 20.37
C GLN A 27 0.53 16.42 21.02
N ILE A 28 0.19 16.96 22.22
CA ILE A 28 1.07 17.85 22.96
C ILE A 28 2.39 17.16 23.31
N CYS A 29 2.35 15.90 23.75
CA CYS A 29 3.58 15.13 24.07
C CYS A 29 4.43 14.79 22.83
N LEU A 30 3.81 14.67 21.65
CA LEU A 30 4.56 14.51 20.39
C LEU A 30 5.20 15.82 19.93
N THR A 31 4.50 16.95 20.15
CA THR A 31 5.01 18.27 19.80
C THR A 31 6.09 18.76 20.79
N HIS A 32 5.98 18.34 22.06
CA HIS A 32 6.84 18.71 23.18
C HIS A 32 7.43 17.46 23.86
N PRO A 33 8.51 16.86 23.27
CA PRO A 33 9.11 15.63 23.81
C PRO A 33 9.58 15.73 25.26
N GLU A 34 9.88 16.92 25.76
CA GLU A 34 10.23 17.18 27.15
C GLU A 34 9.10 16.80 28.13
N LEU A 35 7.85 16.77 27.69
CA LEU A 35 6.70 16.38 28.52
C LEU A 35 6.47 14.86 28.57
N GLN A 36 7.16 14.08 27.76
CA GLN A 36 6.96 12.62 27.69
C GLN A 36 7.34 11.91 28.99
N ASN A 37 8.40 12.35 29.65
CA ASN A 37 8.78 11.83 30.97
C ASN A 37 7.71 12.20 32.02
N GLU A 38 7.23 13.44 31.99
CA GLU A 38 6.26 13.93 32.97
C GLU A 38 4.92 13.21 32.86
N ILE A 39 4.35 13.05 31.66
CA ILE A 39 3.10 12.31 31.50
C ILE A 39 3.22 10.87 32.00
N CYS A 40 4.32 10.18 31.71
CA CYS A 40 4.55 8.82 32.20
C CYS A 40 4.62 8.80 33.74
N CYS A 41 5.34 9.72 34.36
CA CYS A 41 5.41 9.83 35.82
C CYS A 41 4.07 10.12 36.47
N GLN A 42 3.25 11.01 35.88
CA GLN A 42 1.92 11.31 36.37
C GLN A 42 0.99 10.09 36.26
N LEU A 43 1.03 9.37 35.15
CA LEU A 43 0.23 8.16 34.98
C LEU A 43 0.65 7.06 35.94
N ILE A 44 1.94 6.87 36.20
CA ILE A 44 2.43 5.95 37.24
C ILE A 44 1.88 6.35 38.61
N LYS A 45 1.87 7.64 38.97
CA LYS A 45 1.31 8.12 40.24
C LYS A 45 -0.19 7.85 40.34
N GLN A 46 -0.95 8.13 39.28
CA GLN A 46 -2.41 7.96 39.25
C GLN A 46 -2.80 6.46 39.30
N THR A 47 -2.04 5.59 38.67
CA THR A 47 -2.29 4.15 38.65
C THR A 47 -1.74 3.41 39.88
N ARG A 48 -0.95 4.07 40.72
CA ARG A 48 -0.41 3.48 41.96
C ARG A 48 -1.41 3.44 43.10
N ARG A 49 -2.33 4.41 43.18
CA ARG A 49 -3.32 4.53 44.26
C ARG A 49 -4.59 3.76 43.93
N ARG A 50 -4.74 2.56 44.47
CA ARG A 50 -6.01 1.81 44.43
C ARG A 50 -6.92 2.37 45.51
N HIS A 51 -7.87 3.23 45.17
CA HIS A 51 -8.92 3.65 46.07
C HIS A 51 -10.05 2.62 46.03
N PRO A 52 -10.51 2.05 47.17
CA PRO A 52 -11.56 1.01 47.19
C PRO A 52 -12.88 1.47 46.54
N GLN A 53 -13.13 2.77 46.52
CA GLN A 53 -14.38 3.37 46.01
C GLN A 53 -14.31 3.84 44.56
N ASN A 54 -13.12 3.91 43.94
CA ASN A 54 -12.97 4.34 42.54
C ASN A 54 -12.03 3.38 41.79
N GLN A 55 -12.58 2.30 41.27
CA GLN A 55 -11.83 1.33 40.49
C GLN A 55 -11.65 1.76 39.00
N ALA A 56 -12.49 2.65 38.49
CA ALA A 56 -12.47 3.07 37.10
C ALA A 56 -11.26 3.97 36.76
N GLY A 57 -10.93 4.94 37.63
CA GLY A 57 -9.84 5.89 37.38
C GLY A 57 -8.47 5.23 37.14
N PRO A 58 -8.01 4.25 37.93
CA PRO A 58 -6.76 3.53 37.69
C PRO A 58 -6.74 2.75 36.37
N ILE A 59 -7.87 2.16 35.95
CA ILE A 59 -7.98 1.45 34.68
C ILE A 59 -7.85 2.44 33.52
N GLN A 60 -8.59 3.56 33.57
CA GLN A 60 -8.47 4.63 32.55
C GLN A 60 -7.06 5.22 32.49
N GLY A 61 -6.38 5.32 33.66
CA GLY A 61 -4.97 5.71 33.70
C GLY A 61 -4.06 4.73 32.94
N LEU A 62 -4.29 3.42 33.07
CA LEU A 62 -3.56 2.41 32.30
C LEU A 62 -3.96 2.39 30.83
N GLN A 63 -5.20 2.68 30.49
CA GLN A 63 -5.64 2.83 29.09
C GLN A 63 -4.91 3.99 28.41
N LEU A 64 -4.82 5.14 29.07
CA LEU A 64 -4.04 6.28 28.57
C LEU A 64 -2.56 5.96 28.53
N LEU A 65 -2.02 5.25 29.52
CA LEU A 65 -0.62 4.82 29.52
C LEU A 65 -0.34 3.86 28.36
N ALA A 66 -1.24 2.94 28.05
CA ALA A 66 -1.11 2.03 26.92
C ALA A 66 -1.00 2.79 25.58
N LEU A 67 -1.80 3.83 25.41
CA LEU A 67 -1.72 4.72 24.26
C LEU A 67 -0.40 5.49 24.23
N CYS A 68 0.09 5.98 25.40
CA CYS A 68 1.38 6.66 25.50
C CYS A 68 2.54 5.75 25.05
N VAL A 69 2.66 4.57 25.67
CA VAL A 69 3.78 3.65 25.42
C VAL A 69 3.73 2.98 24.04
N GLY A 70 2.59 3.01 23.37
CA GLY A 70 2.45 2.67 21.97
C GLY A 70 2.93 3.76 21.01
N LEU A 71 3.14 5.00 21.50
CA LEU A 71 3.62 6.14 20.73
C LEU A 71 5.09 6.43 20.94
N PHE A 72 5.48 6.56 22.18
CA PHE A 72 6.84 6.94 22.61
C PHE A 72 7.17 6.31 23.96
N LEU A 73 8.45 6.22 24.27
CA LEU A 73 8.93 5.75 25.55
C LEU A 73 9.62 6.90 26.32
N PRO A 74 9.45 6.94 27.67
CA PRO A 74 10.20 7.90 28.48
C PRO A 74 11.69 7.58 28.43
N GLN A 75 12.52 8.59 28.71
CA GLN A 75 13.96 8.45 28.78
C GLN A 75 14.39 7.50 29.90
N HIS A 76 15.53 6.88 29.76
CA HIS A 76 16.22 6.18 30.83
C HIS A 76 16.67 7.20 31.92
N PRO A 77 16.35 7.15 33.18
CA PRO A 77 15.90 6.04 34.03
C PRO A 77 14.38 5.91 34.21
N PHE A 78 13.58 6.83 33.68
CA PHE A 78 12.10 6.78 33.80
C PHE A 78 11.51 5.53 33.15
N LEU A 79 12.11 5.05 32.07
CA LEU A 79 11.72 3.80 31.43
C LEU A 79 11.88 2.60 32.37
N TRP A 80 12.96 2.58 33.17
CA TRP A 80 13.14 1.55 34.18
C TRP A 80 12.05 1.59 35.24
N LEU A 81 11.70 2.80 35.73
CA LEU A 81 10.63 2.99 36.70
C LEU A 81 9.28 2.52 36.14
N LEU A 82 8.97 2.85 34.88
CA LEU A 82 7.78 2.42 34.18
C LEU A 82 7.71 0.88 34.09
N LYS A 83 8.79 0.23 33.63
CA LYS A 83 8.86 -1.23 33.55
C LYS A 83 8.66 -1.91 34.90
N LEU A 84 9.28 -1.38 35.97
CA LEU A 84 9.11 -1.88 37.31
C LEU A 84 7.67 -1.72 37.81
N HIS A 85 7.04 -0.56 37.54
CA HIS A 85 5.66 -0.31 37.90
C HIS A 85 4.70 -1.29 37.20
N LEU A 86 4.86 -1.48 35.88
CA LEU A 86 4.06 -2.42 35.11
C LEU A 86 4.25 -3.86 35.56
N LYS A 87 5.50 -4.30 35.81
CA LYS A 87 5.81 -5.64 36.29
C LYS A 87 5.16 -5.91 37.66
N LYS A 88 5.20 -4.96 38.58
CA LYS A 88 4.59 -5.07 39.91
C LYS A 88 3.08 -5.20 39.88
N ASN A 89 2.44 -4.64 38.85
CA ASN A 89 0.98 -4.62 38.72
C ASN A 89 0.44 -5.64 37.72
N ALA A 90 1.29 -6.43 37.07
CA ALA A 90 0.92 -7.44 36.08
C ALA A 90 0.24 -8.64 36.79
N ASP A 91 -1.10 -8.71 36.68
CA ASP A 91 -1.92 -9.80 37.21
C ASP A 91 -3.01 -10.14 36.18
N SER A 92 -2.89 -11.31 35.56
CA SER A 92 -3.83 -11.77 34.54
C SER A 92 -5.26 -12.02 35.06
N ARG A 93 -5.46 -12.06 36.37
CA ARG A 93 -6.77 -12.30 37.00
C ARG A 93 -7.58 -11.03 37.14
N THR A 94 -6.97 -9.85 37.09
CA THR A 94 -7.65 -8.56 37.28
C THR A 94 -7.64 -7.76 35.97
N GLU A 95 -8.69 -6.98 35.72
CA GLU A 95 -8.74 -6.10 34.53
C GLU A 95 -7.60 -5.08 34.53
N PHE A 96 -7.30 -4.51 35.68
CA PHE A 96 -6.17 -3.62 35.85
C PHE A 96 -4.83 -4.28 35.48
N GLY A 97 -4.62 -5.51 35.99
CA GLY A 97 -3.38 -6.25 35.72
C GLY A 97 -3.26 -6.68 34.26
N LYS A 98 -4.36 -7.00 33.60
CA LYS A 98 -4.40 -7.29 32.16
C LYS A 98 -3.94 -6.08 31.32
N TYR A 99 -4.42 -4.85 31.66
CA TYR A 99 -3.91 -3.63 31.03
C TYR A 99 -2.42 -3.39 31.32
N ALA A 100 -1.95 -3.69 32.54
CA ALA A 100 -0.52 -3.59 32.85
C ALA A 100 0.34 -4.53 32.00
N ILE A 101 -0.10 -5.78 31.78
CA ILE A 101 0.55 -6.73 30.88
C ILE A 101 0.52 -6.25 29.43
N TYR A 102 -0.60 -5.68 28.98
CA TYR A 102 -0.69 -5.10 27.65
C TYR A 102 0.30 -3.93 27.47
N CYS A 103 0.39 -3.03 28.46
CA CYS A 103 1.40 -1.95 28.45
C CYS A 103 2.84 -2.49 28.36
N GLN A 104 3.17 -3.61 29.04
CA GLN A 104 4.48 -4.24 28.92
C GLN A 104 4.76 -4.66 27.46
N ARG A 105 3.78 -5.32 26.81
CA ARG A 105 3.91 -5.67 25.39
C ARG A 105 4.10 -4.45 24.49
N CYS A 106 3.35 -3.37 24.73
CA CYS A 106 3.51 -2.13 23.98
C CYS A 106 4.92 -1.55 24.17
N VAL A 107 5.44 -1.52 25.41
CA VAL A 107 6.82 -1.05 25.67
C VAL A 107 7.85 -1.85 24.90
N GLU A 108 7.76 -3.19 24.91
CA GLU A 108 8.66 -4.06 24.17
C GLU A 108 8.58 -3.82 22.65
N ARG A 109 7.39 -3.69 22.12
CA ARG A 109 7.16 -3.42 20.69
C ARG A 109 7.68 -2.05 20.28
N THR A 110 7.43 -1.01 21.09
CA THR A 110 7.96 0.33 20.80
C THR A 110 9.48 0.39 20.91
N GLN A 111 10.09 -0.37 21.82
CA GLN A 111 11.55 -0.50 21.87
C GLN A 111 12.14 -1.17 20.63
N GLN A 112 11.44 -2.13 20.05
CA GLN A 112 11.88 -2.84 18.82
C GLN A 112 11.73 -1.96 17.57
N ASN A 113 10.59 -1.29 17.43
CA ASN A 113 10.21 -0.60 16.19
C ASN A 113 10.37 0.93 16.25
N GLY A 114 10.76 1.49 17.42
CA GLY A 114 10.92 2.92 17.63
C GLY A 114 9.60 3.68 17.82
N ASP A 115 9.73 4.98 18.13
CA ASP A 115 8.62 5.88 18.40
C ASP A 115 7.77 6.14 17.15
N ARG A 116 6.54 6.61 17.37
CA ARG A 116 5.59 6.99 16.32
C ARG A 116 5.64 8.49 16.05
N GLU A 117 5.12 8.89 14.88
CA GLU A 117 5.10 10.28 14.44
C GLU A 117 3.72 10.93 14.57
N ALA A 118 2.65 10.14 14.62
CA ALA A 118 1.28 10.63 14.66
C ALA A 118 0.54 10.21 15.94
N ARG A 119 -0.33 11.08 16.44
CA ARG A 119 -1.22 10.78 17.58
C ARG A 119 -2.08 9.56 17.30
N PRO A 120 -2.66 8.89 18.31
CA PRO A 120 -3.53 7.74 18.08
C PRO A 120 -4.77 8.14 17.27
N SER A 121 -5.16 7.29 16.34
CA SER A 121 -6.42 7.40 15.62
C SER A 121 -7.61 7.14 16.53
N ARG A 122 -8.81 7.54 16.08
CA ARG A 122 -10.07 7.21 16.77
C ARG A 122 -10.22 5.70 16.96
N MET A 123 -9.87 4.90 15.95
CA MET A 123 -9.92 3.44 16.00
C MET A 123 -9.05 2.86 17.11
N GLU A 124 -7.81 3.32 17.27
CA GLU A 124 -6.89 2.85 18.33
C GLU A 124 -7.42 3.15 19.72
N ILE A 125 -7.91 4.38 19.93
CA ILE A 125 -8.45 4.81 21.23
C ILE A 125 -9.68 3.97 21.58
N LEU A 126 -10.63 3.84 20.65
CA LEU A 126 -11.85 3.05 20.88
C LEU A 126 -11.54 1.56 21.13
N SER A 127 -10.61 0.99 20.40
CA SER A 127 -10.19 -0.41 20.60
C SER A 127 -9.55 -0.61 21.98
N THR A 128 -8.86 0.39 22.51
CA THR A 128 -8.25 0.33 23.85
C THR A 128 -9.26 0.57 24.97
N LEU A 129 -10.25 1.45 24.75
CA LEU A 129 -11.26 1.81 25.76
C LEU A 129 -12.39 0.77 25.87
N LEU A 130 -12.87 0.27 24.73
CA LEU A 130 -14.08 -0.59 24.66
C LEU A 130 -13.79 -2.06 24.87
N ARG A 131 -12.58 -2.52 24.62
CA ARG A 131 -12.15 -3.91 24.82
C ARG A 131 -10.79 -3.93 25.48
N ASN A 132 -10.59 -4.86 26.42
CA ASN A 132 -9.26 -5.04 26.98
C ASN A 132 -8.36 -5.73 25.95
N PRO A 133 -7.32 -5.04 25.42
CA PRO A 133 -6.47 -5.56 24.37
C PRO A 133 -5.54 -6.69 24.83
N TYR A 134 -5.53 -7.02 26.12
CA TYR A 134 -4.78 -8.16 26.69
C TYR A 134 -5.09 -9.48 25.99
N HIS A 135 -6.35 -9.69 25.62
CA HIS A 135 -6.84 -10.95 25.05
C HIS A 135 -6.42 -11.16 23.58
N HIS A 136 -5.85 -10.16 22.96
CA HIS A 136 -5.43 -10.21 21.55
C HIS A 136 -3.95 -9.83 21.43
N SER A 137 -3.17 -10.66 20.73
CA SER A 137 -1.77 -10.34 20.40
C SER A 137 -1.69 -9.11 19.49
N LEU A 138 -2.63 -9.00 18.54
CA LEU A 138 -2.78 -7.89 17.60
C LEU A 138 -4.17 -7.27 17.81
N PRO A 139 -4.27 -6.19 18.62
CA PRO A 139 -5.55 -5.65 19.09
C PRO A 139 -6.33 -4.88 18.01
N PHE A 140 -5.67 -4.46 16.95
CA PHE A 140 -6.27 -3.72 15.84
C PHE A 140 -6.38 -4.60 14.61
N SER A 141 -7.34 -4.31 13.74
CA SER A 141 -7.49 -5.00 12.46
C SER A 141 -8.08 -4.07 11.41
N ILE A 142 -7.66 -4.26 10.16
CA ILE A 142 -8.15 -3.47 9.03
C ILE A 142 -8.30 -4.37 7.80
N PRO A 143 -9.35 -4.17 6.96
CA PRO A 143 -9.46 -4.87 5.70
C PRO A 143 -8.48 -4.33 4.68
N VAL A 144 -7.77 -5.22 3.99
CA VAL A 144 -6.93 -4.95 2.83
C VAL A 144 -7.65 -5.44 1.59
N HIS A 145 -7.94 -4.55 0.66
CA HIS A 145 -8.67 -4.84 -0.56
C HIS A 145 -7.72 -5.31 -1.67
N PHE A 146 -8.17 -6.33 -2.41
CA PHE A 146 -7.47 -6.83 -3.59
C PHE A 146 -8.16 -6.37 -4.87
N MET A 147 -7.42 -6.41 -5.98
CA MET A 147 -7.93 -5.98 -7.29
C MET A 147 -9.09 -6.83 -7.83
N ASN A 148 -9.27 -8.04 -7.33
CA ASN A 148 -10.39 -8.94 -7.68
C ASN A 148 -11.68 -8.66 -6.89
N GLY A 149 -11.69 -7.61 -6.04
CA GLY A 149 -12.86 -7.19 -5.28
C GLY A 149 -13.07 -7.88 -3.92
N ILE A 150 -12.25 -8.87 -3.57
CA ILE A 150 -12.24 -9.46 -2.23
C ILE A 150 -11.32 -8.68 -1.29
N TYR A 151 -11.41 -8.95 0.01
CA TYR A 151 -10.53 -8.36 1.01
C TYR A 151 -10.07 -9.42 2.03
N GLN A 152 -8.95 -9.13 2.67
CA GLN A 152 -8.41 -9.89 3.80
C GLN A 152 -8.30 -8.96 4.99
N VAL A 153 -8.83 -9.38 6.15
CA VAL A 153 -8.65 -8.64 7.40
C VAL A 153 -7.31 -9.03 8.01
N VAL A 154 -6.47 -8.04 8.29
CA VAL A 154 -5.14 -8.23 8.85
C VAL A 154 -5.06 -7.56 10.21
N GLY A 155 -4.56 -8.31 11.22
CA GLY A 155 -4.33 -7.81 12.56
C GLY A 155 -3.00 -7.07 12.68
N PHE A 156 -2.94 -6.08 13.57
CA PHE A 156 -1.72 -5.31 13.85
C PHE A 156 -1.78 -4.65 15.24
N ASP A 157 -0.63 -4.15 15.70
CA ASP A 157 -0.50 -3.36 16.94
C ASP A 157 -0.04 -1.93 16.64
N ALA A 158 0.10 -1.11 17.69
CA ALA A 158 0.49 0.29 17.56
C ALA A 158 1.87 0.49 16.91
N SER A 159 2.79 -0.47 17.03
CA SER A 159 4.16 -0.41 16.54
C SER A 159 4.38 -1.17 15.22
N THR A 160 3.35 -1.85 14.70
CA THR A 160 3.46 -2.68 13.48
C THR A 160 3.84 -1.81 12.27
N THR A 161 4.98 -2.12 11.66
CA THR A 161 5.42 -1.49 10.41
C THR A 161 4.68 -2.06 9.20
N VAL A 162 4.67 -1.31 8.09
CA VAL A 162 4.12 -1.80 6.81
C VAL A 162 4.81 -3.09 6.37
N GLU A 163 6.11 -3.25 6.60
CA GLU A 163 6.85 -4.47 6.27
C GLU A 163 6.35 -5.67 7.08
N GLU A 164 6.20 -5.54 8.40
CA GLU A 164 5.64 -6.59 9.26
C GLU A 164 4.20 -6.93 8.86
N PHE A 165 3.39 -5.91 8.58
CA PHE A 165 2.01 -6.06 8.13
C PHE A 165 1.91 -6.82 6.80
N LEU A 166 2.76 -6.49 5.83
CA LEU A 166 2.83 -7.19 4.55
C LEU A 166 3.32 -8.63 4.69
N ASN A 167 4.25 -8.90 5.60
CA ASN A 167 4.70 -10.26 5.88
C ASN A 167 3.54 -11.13 6.41
N THR A 168 2.73 -10.60 7.32
CA THR A 168 1.51 -11.27 7.81
C THR A 168 0.51 -11.48 6.67
N LEU A 169 0.18 -10.44 5.91
CA LEU A 169 -0.74 -10.54 4.76
C LEU A 169 -0.28 -11.59 3.74
N ASN A 170 1.00 -11.59 3.39
CA ASN A 170 1.56 -12.53 2.42
C ASN A 170 1.53 -13.97 2.93
N GLN A 171 1.81 -14.17 4.20
CA GLN A 171 1.72 -15.49 4.83
C GLN A 171 0.28 -16.01 4.82
N ASP A 172 -0.68 -15.19 5.21
CA ASP A 172 -2.11 -15.55 5.25
C ASP A 172 -2.70 -15.83 3.85
N THR A 173 -2.15 -15.19 2.83
CA THR A 173 -2.66 -15.28 1.45
C THR A 173 -1.83 -16.18 0.54
N GLY A 174 -0.71 -16.73 0.99
CA GLY A 174 0.18 -17.57 0.18
C GLY A 174 0.90 -16.80 -0.93
N MET A 175 1.11 -15.50 -0.75
CA MET A 175 1.88 -14.65 -1.65
C MET A 175 3.38 -14.74 -1.35
N ARG A 176 4.24 -14.56 -2.36
CA ARG A 176 5.69 -14.42 -2.14
C ARG A 176 6.01 -13.11 -1.43
N LYS A 177 7.21 -13.03 -0.86
CA LYS A 177 7.71 -11.80 -0.23
C LYS A 177 7.65 -10.61 -1.20
N PRO A 178 7.43 -9.36 -0.72
CA PRO A 178 7.31 -8.17 -1.57
C PRO A 178 8.47 -7.97 -2.56
N ALA A 179 9.70 -8.26 -2.12
CA ALA A 179 10.90 -8.16 -2.97
C ALA A 179 10.90 -9.13 -4.16
N GLN A 180 10.16 -10.25 -4.08
CA GLN A 180 10.05 -11.26 -5.13
C GLN A 180 8.79 -11.08 -5.98
N SER A 181 7.68 -10.71 -5.35
CA SER A 181 6.38 -10.57 -6.02
C SER A 181 6.17 -9.19 -6.65
N GLY A 182 6.86 -8.16 -6.14
CA GLY A 182 6.66 -6.77 -6.51
C GLY A 182 5.33 -6.18 -6.06
N PHE A 183 4.56 -6.90 -5.23
CA PHE A 183 3.32 -6.40 -4.65
C PHE A 183 3.59 -5.49 -3.45
N ALA A 184 2.78 -4.45 -3.31
CA ALA A 184 2.90 -3.45 -2.26
C ALA A 184 1.53 -3.03 -1.74
N LEU A 185 1.54 -2.37 -0.59
CA LEU A 185 0.36 -1.81 0.05
C LEU A 185 0.21 -0.34 -0.34
N PHE A 186 -1.01 0.07 -0.65
CA PHE A 186 -1.37 1.43 -1.00
C PHE A 186 -2.49 1.93 -0.10
N SER A 187 -2.48 3.22 0.23
CA SER A 187 -3.62 3.91 0.84
C SER A 187 -4.30 4.80 -0.18
N ASP A 188 -5.62 4.95 -0.06
CA ASP A 188 -6.35 5.95 -0.81
C ASP A 188 -5.98 7.37 -0.33
N ASP A 189 -6.25 8.37 -1.19
CA ASP A 189 -6.10 9.77 -0.84
C ASP A 189 -7.34 10.28 -0.11
N PRO A 190 -7.21 11.00 1.03
CA PRO A 190 -8.34 11.51 1.79
C PRO A 190 -9.24 12.45 0.99
N SER A 191 -8.70 13.20 0.01
CA SER A 191 -9.47 14.08 -0.87
C SER A 191 -10.34 13.32 -1.86
N GLY A 192 -10.02 12.05 -2.14
CA GLY A 192 -10.67 11.23 -3.15
C GLY A 192 -10.41 11.69 -4.60
N LYS A 193 -9.51 12.66 -4.80
CA LYS A 193 -9.19 13.23 -6.11
C LYS A 193 -7.93 12.68 -6.72
N ASP A 194 -7.04 12.16 -5.90
CA ASP A 194 -5.69 11.80 -6.30
C ASP A 194 -5.43 10.29 -6.28
N ILE A 195 -4.21 9.98 -6.71
CA ILE A 195 -3.69 8.63 -6.85
C ILE A 195 -3.51 8.00 -5.47
N GLU A 196 -3.74 6.70 -5.36
CA GLU A 196 -3.35 5.92 -4.20
C GLU A 196 -1.84 6.03 -3.94
N HIS A 197 -1.48 6.18 -2.67
CA HIS A 197 -0.09 6.33 -2.22
C HIS A 197 0.51 4.99 -1.84
N CYS A 198 1.68 4.67 -2.39
CA CYS A 198 2.41 3.48 -2.00
C CYS A 198 3.05 3.68 -0.62
N LEU A 199 2.80 2.74 0.29
CA LEU A 199 3.28 2.79 1.66
C LEU A 199 4.71 2.24 1.77
N GLN A 200 5.58 2.99 2.46
CA GLN A 200 6.97 2.59 2.70
C GLN A 200 7.05 1.57 3.84
N GLY A 201 7.96 0.60 3.72
CA GLY A 201 8.05 -0.53 4.64
C GLY A 201 8.31 -0.19 6.11
N ASN A 202 9.05 0.89 6.37
CA ASN A 202 9.43 1.36 7.71
C ASN A 202 8.34 2.19 8.43
N ILE A 203 7.31 2.65 7.72
CA ILE A 203 6.22 3.45 8.29
C ILE A 203 5.29 2.55 9.09
N LYS A 204 4.73 3.04 10.17
CA LYS A 204 3.78 2.30 10.99
C LYS A 204 2.37 2.44 10.47
N ILE A 205 1.62 1.33 10.45
CA ILE A 205 0.22 1.29 9.96
C ILE A 205 -0.64 2.28 10.73
N CYS A 206 -0.47 2.37 12.05
CA CYS A 206 -1.23 3.30 12.88
C CYS A 206 -0.96 4.77 12.53
N ASP A 207 0.27 5.14 12.15
CA ASP A 207 0.59 6.50 11.72
C ASP A 207 -0.09 6.85 10.39
N ILE A 208 -0.17 5.89 9.47
CA ILE A 208 -0.88 6.06 8.20
C ILE A 208 -2.36 6.32 8.45
N ILE A 209 -3.00 5.49 9.27
CA ILE A 209 -4.43 5.62 9.62
C ILE A 209 -4.69 6.97 10.28
N SER A 210 -3.84 7.37 11.23
CA SER A 210 -3.99 8.65 11.94
C SER A 210 -3.79 9.87 11.04
N LYS A 211 -2.74 9.89 10.22
CA LYS A 211 -2.48 10.98 9.27
C LYS A 211 -3.61 11.11 8.25
N TRP A 212 -4.11 9.97 7.75
CA TRP A 212 -5.27 9.95 6.85
C TRP A 212 -6.53 10.50 7.52
N GLU A 213 -6.81 10.10 8.78
CA GLU A 213 -7.94 10.60 9.57
C GLU A 213 -7.85 12.12 9.75
N GLN A 214 -6.66 12.65 10.08
CA GLN A 214 -6.45 14.09 10.25
C GLN A 214 -6.68 14.84 8.94
N ALA A 215 -6.08 14.41 7.85
CA ALA A 215 -6.24 15.03 6.54
C ALA A 215 -7.70 14.98 6.05
N SER A 216 -8.41 13.90 6.32
CA SER A 216 -9.85 13.78 6.00
C SER A 216 -10.71 14.77 6.77
N LYS A 217 -10.40 15.02 8.06
CA LYS A 217 -11.10 16.01 8.89
C LYS A 217 -10.86 17.44 8.40
N GLU A 218 -9.64 17.77 8.04
CA GLU A 218 -9.27 19.09 7.51
C GLU A 218 -9.98 19.41 6.19
N GLN A 219 -10.16 18.41 5.34
CA GLN A 219 -10.81 18.59 4.03
C GLN A 219 -12.34 18.60 4.10
N HIS A 220 -12.93 18.00 5.13
CA HIS A 220 -14.38 17.88 5.29
C HIS A 220 -14.82 18.32 6.69
N PRO A 221 -14.62 19.61 7.07
CA PRO A 221 -15.03 20.10 8.38
C PRO A 221 -16.55 19.98 8.53
N GLY A 222 -17.00 19.43 9.65
CA GLY A 222 -18.42 19.32 9.98
C GLY A 222 -19.17 18.07 9.50
N LYS A 223 -18.52 17.12 8.83
CA LYS A 223 -19.10 15.78 8.60
C LYS A 223 -18.85 14.90 9.85
N CYS A 224 -19.91 14.20 10.27
CA CYS A 224 -19.85 13.29 11.41
C CYS A 224 -18.61 12.39 11.39
N GLU A 225 -17.90 12.38 12.51
CA GLU A 225 -16.76 11.47 12.73
C GLU A 225 -17.23 10.02 12.58
N GLY A 226 -16.60 9.26 11.71
CA GLY A 226 -16.82 7.80 11.62
C GLY A 226 -17.35 7.26 10.28
N THR A 227 -17.65 8.13 9.30
CA THR A 227 -18.21 7.66 8.00
C THR A 227 -17.15 7.23 6.98
N ARG A 228 -15.92 7.69 7.10
CA ARG A 228 -14.82 7.33 6.20
C ARG A 228 -13.60 6.86 6.97
N THR A 229 -13.08 5.72 6.56
CA THR A 229 -11.81 5.15 7.04
C THR A 229 -10.87 4.99 5.84
N VAL A 230 -9.56 5.01 6.12
CA VAL A 230 -8.55 4.75 5.09
C VAL A 230 -8.84 3.40 4.41
N ARG A 231 -8.75 3.39 3.10
CA ARG A 231 -8.84 2.17 2.30
C ARG A 231 -7.44 1.69 1.95
N LEU A 232 -7.09 0.50 2.41
CA LEU A 232 -5.85 -0.15 2.03
C LEU A 232 -6.09 -1.07 0.83
N THR A 233 -5.25 -0.93 -0.20
CA THR A 233 -5.30 -1.73 -1.43
C THR A 233 -3.96 -2.44 -1.62
N TYR A 234 -4.01 -3.74 -1.93
CA TYR A 234 -2.84 -4.55 -2.21
C TYR A 234 -2.77 -4.87 -3.70
N LYS A 235 -1.71 -4.40 -4.37
CA LYS A 235 -1.53 -4.55 -5.81
C LYS A 235 -0.06 -4.57 -6.23
N ASN A 236 0.22 -5.08 -7.42
CA ASN A 236 1.57 -5.09 -7.96
C ASN A 236 2.05 -3.65 -8.22
N ARG A 237 3.23 -3.32 -7.69
CA ARG A 237 3.92 -2.05 -7.89
C ARG A 237 5.12 -2.17 -8.80
N LEU A 238 5.95 -3.19 -8.60
CA LEU A 238 7.14 -3.46 -9.38
C LEU A 238 6.94 -4.77 -10.13
N TYR A 239 7.16 -4.75 -11.43
CA TYR A 239 7.07 -5.93 -12.27
C TYR A 239 8.45 -6.21 -12.88
N PHE A 240 8.93 -7.46 -12.72
CA PHE A 240 10.16 -7.94 -13.29
C PHE A 240 9.89 -9.22 -14.08
N SER A 241 10.20 -9.20 -15.37
CA SER A 241 9.97 -10.36 -16.26
C SER A 241 10.76 -11.61 -15.83
N ILE A 242 11.92 -11.43 -15.22
CA ILE A 242 12.73 -12.54 -14.69
C ILE A 242 12.07 -13.29 -13.52
N GLN A 243 11.15 -12.63 -12.79
CA GLN A 243 10.49 -13.22 -11.62
C GLN A 243 9.20 -13.98 -11.93
N VAL A 244 8.79 -14.01 -13.20
CA VAL A 244 7.54 -14.66 -13.67
C VAL A 244 7.53 -16.17 -13.39
N HIS A 245 8.66 -16.86 -13.50
CA HIS A 245 8.76 -18.30 -13.30
C HIS A 245 8.39 -18.78 -11.88
N GLY A 246 8.46 -17.90 -10.89
CA GLY A 246 8.13 -18.23 -9.51
C GLY A 246 6.75 -17.72 -9.05
N GLU A 247 5.94 -17.13 -9.93
CA GLU A 247 4.64 -16.56 -9.58
C GLU A 247 3.66 -17.62 -9.07
N THR A 248 3.03 -17.31 -7.93
CA THR A 248 1.93 -18.13 -7.42
C THR A 248 0.65 -17.92 -8.25
N ASP A 249 -0.29 -18.85 -8.17
CA ASP A 249 -1.57 -18.71 -8.89
C ASP A 249 -2.37 -17.50 -8.38
N ARG A 250 -2.23 -17.14 -7.10
CA ARG A 250 -2.82 -15.92 -6.54
C ARG A 250 -2.19 -14.65 -7.12
N GLU A 251 -0.88 -14.60 -7.25
CA GLU A 251 -0.18 -13.47 -7.89
C GLU A 251 -0.65 -13.28 -9.34
N LYS A 252 -0.71 -14.38 -10.11
CA LYS A 252 -1.21 -14.36 -11.49
C LYS A 252 -2.65 -13.85 -11.56
N LEU A 253 -3.52 -14.33 -10.68
CA LEU A 253 -4.92 -13.90 -10.61
C LEU A 253 -5.02 -12.40 -10.34
N LEU A 254 -4.31 -11.89 -9.34
CA LEU A 254 -4.34 -10.46 -9.00
C LEU A 254 -3.75 -9.59 -10.11
N LEU A 255 -2.70 -10.06 -10.81
CA LEU A 255 -2.15 -9.39 -11.99
C LEU A 255 -3.17 -9.29 -13.14
N VAL A 256 -3.94 -10.34 -13.38
CA VAL A 256 -5.01 -10.33 -14.40
C VAL A 256 -6.04 -9.25 -14.08
N TYR A 257 -6.54 -9.20 -12.86
CA TYR A 257 -7.51 -8.17 -12.47
C TYR A 257 -6.94 -6.75 -12.52
N GLN A 258 -5.68 -6.57 -12.08
CA GLN A 258 -5.00 -5.27 -12.17
C GLN A 258 -4.76 -4.83 -13.63
N THR A 259 -4.36 -5.76 -14.50
CA THR A 259 -4.21 -5.48 -15.94
C THR A 259 -5.56 -5.15 -16.58
N ASN A 260 -6.61 -5.86 -16.18
CA ASN A 260 -7.95 -5.57 -16.70
C ASN A 260 -8.48 -4.22 -16.23
N ASP A 261 -8.18 -3.79 -15.03
CA ASP A 261 -8.51 -2.44 -14.57
C ASP A 261 -7.83 -1.38 -15.47
N GLN A 262 -6.57 -1.59 -15.84
CA GLN A 262 -5.88 -0.73 -16.80
C GLN A 262 -6.55 -0.75 -18.19
N ILE A 263 -7.01 -1.92 -18.66
CA ILE A 263 -7.73 -2.06 -19.94
C ILE A 263 -9.06 -1.31 -19.88
N VAL A 264 -9.84 -1.49 -18.83
CA VAL A 264 -11.14 -0.83 -18.63
C VAL A 264 -11.01 0.70 -18.62
N ASN A 265 -9.94 1.21 -18.01
CA ASN A 265 -9.65 2.64 -17.89
C ASN A 265 -8.83 3.23 -19.06
N GLY A 266 -8.50 2.44 -20.08
CA GLY A 266 -7.80 2.91 -21.28
C GLY A 266 -6.30 3.10 -21.13
N LEU A 267 -5.68 2.58 -20.05
CA LEU A 267 -4.26 2.63 -19.78
C LEU A 267 -3.47 1.46 -20.38
N PHE A 268 -4.14 0.53 -21.05
CA PHE A 268 -3.56 -0.62 -21.72
C PHE A 268 -4.14 -0.72 -23.13
N PRO A 269 -3.32 -0.73 -24.20
CA PRO A 269 -3.81 -0.71 -25.57
C PRO A 269 -4.36 -2.06 -26.00
N VAL A 270 -5.66 -2.14 -26.20
CA VAL A 270 -6.34 -3.29 -26.77
C VAL A 270 -7.34 -2.84 -27.84
N ASN A 271 -7.50 -3.63 -28.88
CA ASN A 271 -8.59 -3.46 -29.85
C ASN A 271 -9.89 -4.09 -29.34
N LYS A 272 -10.99 -3.84 -30.03
CA LYS A 272 -12.33 -4.33 -29.62
C LYS A 272 -12.41 -5.87 -29.53
N GLU A 273 -11.76 -6.57 -30.44
CA GLU A 273 -11.80 -8.05 -30.51
C GLU A 273 -11.04 -8.66 -29.33
N LEU A 274 -9.79 -8.22 -29.15
CA LEU A 274 -8.96 -8.67 -28.03
C LEU A 274 -9.61 -8.33 -26.69
N ALA A 275 -10.17 -7.13 -26.53
CA ALA A 275 -10.91 -6.75 -25.32
C ALA A 275 -12.06 -7.70 -25.02
N MET A 276 -12.80 -8.16 -26.06
CA MET A 276 -13.91 -9.10 -25.91
C MET A 276 -13.41 -10.49 -25.48
N GLU A 277 -12.30 -10.96 -26.03
CA GLU A 277 -11.68 -12.24 -25.63
C GLU A 277 -11.21 -12.20 -24.18
N LEU A 278 -10.51 -11.13 -23.77
CA LEU A 278 -10.06 -10.95 -22.40
C LEU A 278 -11.24 -10.83 -21.42
N THR A 279 -12.34 -10.18 -21.83
CA THR A 279 -13.56 -10.09 -21.04
C THR A 279 -14.22 -11.46 -20.84
N ALA A 280 -14.26 -12.29 -21.89
CA ALA A 280 -14.80 -13.65 -21.80
C ALA A 280 -13.94 -14.55 -20.89
N LEU A 281 -12.61 -14.44 -20.95
CA LEU A 281 -11.71 -15.16 -20.05
C LEU A 281 -11.96 -14.80 -18.59
N LEU A 282 -12.14 -13.50 -18.27
CA LEU A 282 -12.44 -13.07 -16.91
C LEU A 282 -13.84 -13.50 -16.44
N ALA A 283 -14.82 -13.50 -17.34
CA ALA A 283 -16.14 -14.06 -17.03
C ALA A 283 -16.07 -15.54 -16.66
N GLN A 284 -15.26 -16.33 -17.41
CA GLN A 284 -15.02 -17.73 -17.08
C GLN A 284 -14.29 -17.92 -15.75
N VAL A 285 -13.31 -17.06 -15.44
CA VAL A 285 -12.58 -17.09 -14.14
C VAL A 285 -13.51 -16.83 -12.95
N GLU A 286 -14.42 -15.88 -13.09
CA GLU A 286 -15.23 -15.41 -11.94
C GLU A 286 -16.53 -16.19 -11.77
N ILE A 287 -17.17 -16.56 -12.87
CA ILE A 287 -18.53 -17.16 -12.88
C ILE A 287 -18.50 -18.63 -13.25
N GLY A 288 -17.50 -19.05 -14.05
CA GLY A 288 -17.45 -20.41 -14.60
C GLY A 288 -18.17 -20.51 -15.95
N ASP A 289 -18.62 -21.74 -16.28
CA ASP A 289 -19.24 -22.02 -17.56
C ASP A 289 -20.52 -21.22 -17.80
N PHE A 290 -20.60 -20.59 -18.96
CA PHE A 290 -21.82 -19.90 -19.39
C PHE A 290 -22.84 -20.90 -19.94
N GLU A 291 -23.99 -21.02 -19.24
CA GLU A 291 -25.12 -21.83 -19.69
C GLU A 291 -26.14 -20.98 -20.45
N ARG A 292 -26.39 -21.36 -21.71
CA ARG A 292 -27.57 -20.81 -22.42
C ARG A 292 -28.82 -21.32 -21.76
N PRO A 293 -29.80 -20.45 -21.46
CA PRO A 293 -31.11 -20.95 -21.06
C PRO A 293 -31.68 -21.82 -22.19
N PHE A 294 -31.93 -23.08 -21.88
CA PHE A 294 -32.65 -23.95 -22.82
C PHE A 294 -34.04 -23.35 -23.06
N SER A 295 -34.39 -23.16 -24.31
CA SER A 295 -35.74 -22.81 -24.70
C SER A 295 -36.65 -24.03 -24.54
N THR A 296 -37.15 -24.21 -23.29
CA THR A 296 -38.26 -25.11 -23.06
C THR A 296 -39.58 -24.42 -23.52
N PRO A 297 -40.51 -25.12 -24.20
CA PRO A 297 -41.70 -24.52 -24.78
C PRO A 297 -42.72 -23.99 -23.78
N ALA A 298 -42.48 -24.05 -22.53
CA ALA A 298 -43.41 -23.62 -21.47
C ALA A 298 -42.75 -22.70 -20.44
N GLY A 299 -42.89 -21.41 -20.60
CA GLY A 299 -43.12 -20.53 -19.44
C GLY A 299 -41.94 -20.05 -18.62
N GLN A 300 -40.68 -19.97 -19.09
CA GLN A 300 -39.59 -19.38 -18.28
C GLN A 300 -38.96 -18.14 -18.91
N VAL A 301 -39.68 -17.03 -18.85
CA VAL A 301 -39.17 -15.66 -19.16
C VAL A 301 -38.05 -15.24 -18.15
N THR A 302 -37.97 -15.87 -17.00
CA THR A 302 -37.06 -15.51 -15.89
C THR A 302 -35.58 -15.88 -16.13
N SER A 303 -35.31 -16.95 -16.87
CA SER A 303 -33.91 -17.40 -17.09
C SER A 303 -33.19 -16.60 -18.17
N GLN A 304 -33.89 -16.18 -19.23
CA GLN A 304 -33.33 -15.30 -20.26
C GLN A 304 -33.01 -13.90 -19.73
N SER A 305 -33.85 -13.37 -18.87
CA SER A 305 -33.66 -12.06 -18.22
C SER A 305 -32.40 -12.09 -17.33
N LYS A 306 -32.21 -13.14 -16.52
CA LYS A 306 -31.04 -13.31 -15.67
C LYS A 306 -29.74 -13.43 -16.48
N SER A 307 -29.74 -14.23 -17.54
CA SER A 307 -28.58 -14.42 -18.42
C SER A 307 -28.17 -13.11 -19.10
N ASN A 308 -29.13 -12.33 -19.62
CA ASN A 308 -28.85 -11.03 -20.22
C ASN A 308 -28.33 -10.01 -19.19
N GLN A 309 -28.83 -10.05 -17.97
CA GLN A 309 -28.35 -9.19 -16.88
C GLN A 309 -26.89 -9.54 -16.50
N THR A 310 -26.55 -10.82 -16.42
CA THR A 310 -25.17 -11.28 -16.17
C THR A 310 -24.22 -10.80 -17.27
N LEU A 311 -24.61 -10.94 -18.55
CA LEU A 311 -23.79 -10.46 -19.65
C LEU A 311 -23.57 -8.93 -19.60
N LYS A 312 -24.58 -8.16 -19.27
CA LYS A 312 -24.46 -6.71 -19.08
C LYS A 312 -23.50 -6.37 -17.94
N GLN A 313 -23.63 -7.04 -16.79
CA GLN A 313 -22.75 -6.86 -15.63
C GLN A 313 -21.30 -7.18 -15.96
N VAL A 314 -21.05 -8.28 -16.68
CA VAL A 314 -19.68 -8.68 -17.11
C VAL A 314 -19.09 -7.62 -18.05
N LEU A 315 -19.85 -7.15 -19.06
CA LEU A 315 -19.40 -6.07 -19.94
C LEU A 315 -19.14 -4.77 -19.16
N GLU A 316 -19.99 -4.46 -18.20
CA GLU A 316 -19.84 -3.27 -17.38
C GLU A 316 -18.55 -3.31 -16.54
N ARG A 317 -18.22 -4.47 -16.02
CA ARG A 317 -17.08 -4.64 -15.13
C ARG A 317 -15.75 -4.84 -15.87
N PHE A 318 -15.73 -5.58 -16.97
CA PHE A 318 -14.48 -6.04 -17.59
C PHE A 318 -14.19 -5.46 -18.99
N TYR A 319 -15.20 -4.97 -19.71
CA TYR A 319 -15.01 -4.46 -21.06
C TYR A 319 -14.64 -2.98 -21.05
N PRO A 320 -13.74 -2.48 -21.94
CA PRO A 320 -13.27 -1.10 -21.92
C PRO A 320 -14.38 -0.06 -21.99
N LYS A 321 -14.35 0.92 -21.10
CA LYS A 321 -15.32 2.02 -21.04
C LYS A 321 -15.46 2.73 -22.39
N ARG A 322 -14.31 3.02 -23.05
CA ARG A 322 -14.27 3.72 -24.36
C ARG A 322 -15.03 3.03 -25.49
N TYR A 323 -15.18 1.70 -25.42
CA TYR A 323 -15.91 0.94 -26.44
C TYR A 323 -17.38 0.72 -26.11
N ARG A 324 -17.76 1.04 -24.89
CA ARG A 324 -19.12 0.88 -24.36
C ARG A 324 -19.86 2.20 -24.22
N GLN A 325 -19.13 3.29 -23.94
CA GLN A 325 -19.73 4.63 -23.81
C GLN A 325 -20.31 5.08 -25.15
N GLY A 326 -21.58 5.55 -25.11
CA GLY A 326 -22.30 6.00 -26.31
C GLY A 326 -22.92 4.89 -27.17
N CYS A 327 -22.84 3.61 -26.74
CA CYS A 327 -23.52 2.52 -27.42
C CYS A 327 -25.05 2.63 -27.27
N SER A 328 -25.78 2.43 -28.37
CA SER A 328 -27.22 2.24 -28.34
C SER A 328 -27.59 0.89 -27.69
N GLU A 329 -28.86 0.72 -27.32
CA GLU A 329 -29.34 -0.56 -26.78
C GLU A 329 -29.12 -1.73 -27.75
N GLU A 330 -29.26 -1.50 -29.03
CA GLU A 330 -29.01 -2.51 -30.06
C GLU A 330 -27.53 -2.90 -30.14
N GLN A 331 -26.64 -1.93 -30.11
CA GLN A 331 -25.17 -2.18 -30.04
C GLN A 331 -24.77 -2.93 -28.77
N LEU A 332 -25.41 -2.61 -27.62
CA LEU A 332 -25.18 -3.33 -26.39
C LEU A 332 -25.67 -4.78 -26.47
N ARG A 333 -26.81 -5.05 -27.11
CA ARG A 333 -27.29 -6.42 -27.38
C ARG A 333 -26.30 -7.21 -28.25
N GLN A 334 -25.74 -6.58 -29.30
CA GLN A 334 -24.71 -7.20 -30.14
C GLN A 334 -23.44 -7.52 -29.34
N LEU A 335 -23.00 -6.62 -28.46
CA LEU A 335 -21.86 -6.89 -27.56
C LEU A 335 -22.17 -8.07 -26.63
N CYS A 336 -23.35 -8.14 -26.03
CA CYS A 336 -23.77 -9.28 -25.21
C CYS A 336 -23.78 -10.60 -26.00
N GLN A 337 -24.27 -10.58 -27.24
CA GLN A 337 -24.25 -11.77 -28.09
C GLN A 337 -22.85 -12.23 -28.44
N ARG A 338 -21.94 -11.30 -28.77
CA ARG A 338 -20.53 -11.60 -29.02
C ARG A 338 -19.84 -12.16 -27.78
N LEU A 339 -20.09 -11.55 -26.61
CA LEU A 339 -19.57 -12.06 -25.35
C LEU A 339 -20.05 -13.47 -25.05
N SER A 340 -21.36 -13.74 -25.19
CA SER A 340 -21.92 -15.08 -24.94
C SER A 340 -21.29 -16.13 -25.83
N THR A 341 -21.05 -15.83 -27.11
CA THR A 341 -20.39 -16.75 -28.06
C THR A 341 -18.97 -17.04 -27.66
N ARG A 342 -18.18 -16.02 -27.30
CA ARG A 342 -16.77 -16.19 -26.87
C ARG A 342 -16.69 -16.91 -25.53
N TRP A 343 -17.58 -16.59 -24.59
CA TRP A 343 -17.59 -17.24 -23.29
C TRP A 343 -17.99 -18.74 -23.37
N MET A 344 -19.01 -19.07 -24.18
CA MET A 344 -19.36 -20.47 -24.44
C MET A 344 -18.22 -21.29 -25.04
N ALA A 345 -17.35 -20.67 -25.85
CA ALA A 345 -16.19 -21.35 -26.42
C ALA A 345 -15.14 -21.75 -25.34
N LEU A 346 -15.21 -21.14 -24.15
CA LEU A 346 -14.33 -21.45 -23.01
C LEU A 346 -14.90 -22.53 -22.07
N ARG A 347 -16.01 -23.16 -22.44
CA ARG A 347 -16.65 -24.17 -21.62
C ARG A 347 -15.67 -25.28 -21.25
N GLY A 348 -15.62 -25.62 -19.93
CA GLY A 348 -14.74 -26.63 -19.38
C GLY A 348 -13.31 -26.16 -19.10
N HIS A 349 -12.94 -24.92 -19.45
CA HIS A 349 -11.65 -24.37 -19.05
C HIS A 349 -11.67 -23.99 -17.58
N SER A 350 -10.62 -24.40 -16.85
CA SER A 350 -10.45 -24.00 -15.45
C SER A 350 -10.13 -22.50 -15.32
N ALA A 351 -10.41 -21.92 -14.16
CA ALA A 351 -10.01 -20.54 -13.87
C ALA A 351 -8.49 -20.33 -14.02
N ALA A 352 -7.68 -21.31 -13.62
CA ALA A 352 -6.23 -21.26 -13.75
C ALA A 352 -5.78 -21.24 -15.23
N ASP A 353 -6.43 -22.03 -16.10
CA ASP A 353 -6.13 -22.00 -17.54
C ASP A 353 -6.50 -20.65 -18.15
N CYS A 354 -7.67 -20.10 -17.82
CA CYS A 354 -8.09 -18.79 -18.32
C CYS A 354 -7.14 -17.67 -17.87
N VAL A 355 -6.69 -17.69 -16.62
CA VAL A 355 -5.68 -16.76 -16.08
C VAL A 355 -4.37 -16.90 -16.85
N ARG A 356 -3.90 -18.13 -17.10
CA ARG A 356 -2.69 -18.40 -17.88
C ARG A 356 -2.80 -17.88 -19.31
N ILE A 357 -3.91 -18.15 -19.99
CA ILE A 357 -4.17 -17.65 -21.37
C ILE A 357 -4.18 -16.13 -21.38
N TYR A 358 -4.89 -15.50 -20.44
CA TYR A 358 -4.96 -14.04 -20.31
C TYR A 358 -3.57 -13.42 -20.20
N LEU A 359 -2.74 -13.90 -19.27
CA LEU A 359 -1.40 -13.37 -19.06
C LEU A 359 -0.47 -13.63 -20.25
N THR A 360 -0.60 -14.79 -20.92
CA THR A 360 0.17 -15.09 -22.13
C THR A 360 -0.10 -14.07 -23.25
N VAL A 361 -1.34 -13.61 -23.36
CA VAL A 361 -1.73 -12.58 -24.33
C VAL A 361 -1.30 -11.18 -23.85
N ALA A 362 -1.58 -10.84 -22.60
CA ALA A 362 -1.30 -9.51 -22.07
C ALA A 362 0.22 -9.20 -22.03
N ARG A 363 1.05 -10.18 -21.71
CA ARG A 363 2.51 -10.05 -21.66
C ARG A 363 3.19 -9.88 -23.04
N LYS A 364 2.44 -9.96 -24.14
CA LYS A 364 2.95 -9.60 -25.48
C LYS A 364 3.11 -8.09 -25.66
N TRP A 365 2.44 -7.29 -24.86
CA TRP A 365 2.66 -5.84 -24.86
C TRP A 365 3.98 -5.52 -24.16
N SER A 366 4.86 -4.78 -24.85
CA SER A 366 6.23 -4.44 -24.38
C SER A 366 6.26 -3.68 -23.05
N PHE A 367 5.17 -2.99 -22.70
CA PHE A 367 5.03 -2.24 -21.46
C PHE A 367 4.10 -2.92 -20.44
N PHE A 368 3.93 -4.25 -20.55
CA PHE A 368 3.20 -4.98 -19.51
C PHE A 368 3.88 -4.77 -18.15
N GLY A 369 3.08 -4.48 -17.12
CA GLY A 369 3.59 -4.18 -15.78
C GLY A 369 4.10 -2.75 -15.58
N ALA A 370 4.27 -1.95 -16.65
CA ALA A 370 4.64 -0.54 -16.52
C ALA A 370 3.54 0.27 -15.81
N LYS A 371 3.97 1.29 -15.05
CA LYS A 371 3.07 2.31 -14.49
C LYS A 371 3.05 3.52 -15.41
N LEU A 372 1.84 3.91 -15.82
CA LEU A 372 1.63 5.02 -16.74
C LEU A 372 1.23 6.30 -15.97
N PHE A 373 1.90 7.38 -16.27
CA PHE A 373 1.62 8.72 -15.73
C PHE A 373 1.40 9.71 -16.88
N ALA A 374 0.23 10.36 -16.90
CA ALA A 374 0.00 11.44 -17.85
C ALA A 374 0.80 12.68 -17.43
N ALA A 375 1.54 13.26 -18.37
CA ALA A 375 2.36 14.45 -18.16
C ALA A 375 2.28 15.41 -19.35
N LYS A 376 2.44 16.71 -19.08
CA LYS A 376 2.54 17.72 -20.11
C LYS A 376 3.98 18.22 -20.21
N PRO A 377 4.67 18.03 -21.35
CA PRO A 377 5.99 18.60 -21.56
C PRO A 377 5.97 20.12 -21.44
N LEU A 378 6.93 20.70 -20.73
CA LEU A 378 7.14 22.14 -20.68
C LEU A 378 8.11 22.54 -21.78
N ALA A 379 7.92 23.73 -22.38
CA ALA A 379 8.64 24.18 -23.56
C ALA A 379 10.12 24.50 -23.28
N THR A 380 10.95 23.48 -23.34
CA THR A 380 12.38 23.61 -23.69
C THR A 380 12.71 22.76 -24.93
N SER A 381 11.75 22.03 -25.46
CA SER A 381 11.90 21.25 -26.71
C SER A 381 10.87 21.70 -27.74
N SER A 382 11.33 21.84 -28.95
CA SER A 382 10.66 22.32 -30.17
C SER A 382 9.43 21.54 -30.63
N VAL A 383 8.72 20.80 -29.74
CA VAL A 383 7.54 20.01 -30.08
C VAL A 383 6.42 20.36 -29.12
N GLU A 384 5.43 21.11 -29.60
CA GLU A 384 4.14 21.32 -28.93
C GLU A 384 3.35 20.00 -28.87
N LYS A 385 3.62 19.18 -27.87
CA LYS A 385 2.76 18.03 -27.54
C LYS A 385 1.87 18.40 -26.37
N SER A 386 0.55 18.21 -26.52
CA SER A 386 -0.42 18.55 -25.50
C SER A 386 -0.26 17.69 -24.24
N PHE A 387 -0.08 16.37 -24.39
CA PHE A 387 0.17 15.38 -23.31
C PHE A 387 0.99 14.21 -23.85
N ILE A 388 1.67 13.53 -22.92
CA ILE A 388 2.39 12.28 -23.14
C ILE A 388 2.08 11.30 -22.02
N TRP A 389 2.40 10.00 -22.24
CA TRP A 389 2.48 9.01 -21.17
C TRP A 389 3.94 8.76 -20.78
N PHE A 390 4.23 8.85 -19.50
CA PHE A 390 5.40 8.25 -18.90
C PHE A 390 5.08 6.81 -18.54
N ALA A 391 5.82 5.85 -19.11
CA ALA A 391 5.80 4.45 -18.72
C ALA A 391 7.05 4.14 -17.91
N VAL A 392 6.90 3.91 -16.61
CA VAL A 392 8.00 3.49 -15.73
C VAL A 392 7.95 1.97 -15.61
N HIS A 393 9.02 1.29 -16.03
CA HIS A 393 9.11 -0.17 -16.11
C HIS A 393 10.50 -0.69 -15.73
N GLU A 394 10.71 -2.01 -15.76
CA GLU A 394 11.96 -2.64 -15.31
C GLU A 394 13.23 -2.19 -16.03
N ASP A 395 13.13 -1.79 -17.31
CA ASP A 395 14.29 -1.37 -18.13
C ASP A 395 14.59 0.12 -18.05
N GLY A 396 13.64 0.94 -17.57
CA GLY A 396 13.78 2.37 -17.51
C GLY A 396 12.49 3.16 -17.61
N ILE A 397 12.56 4.34 -18.21
CA ILE A 397 11.43 5.23 -18.43
C ILE A 397 11.21 5.38 -19.93
N SER A 398 10.01 5.05 -20.40
CA SER A 398 9.61 5.24 -21.79
C SER A 398 8.59 6.36 -21.91
N ILE A 399 8.75 7.19 -22.91
CA ILE A 399 7.78 8.23 -23.28
C ILE A 399 6.94 7.68 -24.44
N LEU A 400 5.61 7.65 -24.24
CA LEU A 400 4.66 7.19 -25.23
C LEU A 400 3.79 8.36 -25.72
N ASP A 401 3.38 8.31 -26.97
CA ASP A 401 2.37 9.21 -27.51
C ASP A 401 1.04 9.03 -26.78
N TYR A 402 0.40 10.13 -26.39
CA TYR A 402 -0.79 10.08 -25.53
C TYR A 402 -1.99 9.39 -26.19
N SER A 403 -2.16 9.58 -27.50
CA SER A 403 -3.34 9.07 -28.24
C SER A 403 -3.16 7.64 -28.73
N SER A 404 -2.00 7.33 -29.28
CA SER A 404 -1.71 6.03 -29.92
C SER A 404 -0.99 5.04 -29.00
N MET A 405 -0.47 5.49 -27.87
CA MET A 405 0.39 4.72 -26.94
C MET A 405 1.64 4.13 -27.62
N ARG A 406 2.08 4.71 -28.73
CA ARG A 406 3.30 4.33 -29.41
C ARG A 406 4.53 4.88 -28.72
N LEU A 407 5.58 4.06 -28.66
CA LEU A 407 6.87 4.47 -28.13
C LEU A 407 7.46 5.65 -28.89
N THR A 408 7.86 6.70 -28.17
CA THR A 408 8.62 7.83 -28.71
C THR A 408 10.11 7.69 -28.38
N VAL A 409 10.46 7.49 -27.11
CA VAL A 409 11.83 7.33 -26.63
C VAL A 409 11.86 6.52 -25.34
N THR A 410 12.95 5.80 -25.11
CA THR A 410 13.23 5.09 -23.86
C THR A 410 14.56 5.55 -23.26
N TYR A 411 14.53 5.89 -21.99
CA TYR A 411 15.69 6.23 -21.18
C TYR A 411 15.96 5.08 -20.19
N THR A 412 17.10 4.42 -20.34
CA THR A 412 17.50 3.36 -19.40
C THR A 412 17.90 3.96 -18.06
N TYR A 413 17.80 3.20 -16.96
CA TYR A 413 18.24 3.67 -15.64
C TYR A 413 19.71 4.05 -15.57
N LYS A 414 20.55 3.49 -16.45
CA LYS A 414 21.98 3.85 -16.57
C LYS A 414 22.20 5.22 -17.21
N SER A 415 21.29 5.67 -18.06
CA SER A 415 21.37 6.98 -18.70
C SER A 415 20.81 8.11 -17.84
N LEU A 416 20.13 7.79 -16.73
CA LEU A 416 19.60 8.79 -15.82
C LEU A 416 20.71 9.40 -14.95
N MET A 417 20.85 10.73 -15.04
CA MET A 417 21.76 11.51 -14.20
C MET A 417 21.07 11.96 -12.91
N THR A 418 19.87 12.53 -13.05
CA THR A 418 19.04 12.93 -11.92
C THR A 418 17.57 13.00 -12.33
N PHE A 419 16.68 12.86 -11.34
CA PHE A 419 15.23 12.92 -11.53
C PHE A 419 14.53 13.32 -10.23
N GLY A 420 13.34 13.87 -10.34
CA GLY A 420 12.51 14.22 -9.18
C GLY A 420 11.81 15.57 -9.34
N GLY A 421 11.25 16.07 -8.22
CA GLY A 421 10.60 17.37 -8.19
C GLY A 421 11.59 18.51 -8.36
N TYR A 422 11.27 19.45 -9.24
CA TYR A 422 11.98 20.69 -9.42
C TYR A 422 10.97 21.84 -9.48
N GLN A 423 10.95 22.68 -8.44
CA GLN A 423 9.88 23.65 -8.21
C GLN A 423 8.50 22.94 -8.12
N ASP A 424 7.60 23.23 -9.04
CA ASP A 424 6.27 22.60 -9.13
C ASP A 424 6.17 21.53 -10.24
N ASP A 425 7.29 21.16 -10.86
CA ASP A 425 7.34 20.26 -12.01
C ASP A 425 8.20 19.02 -11.73
N PHE A 426 8.05 18.01 -12.57
CA PHE A 426 8.92 16.83 -12.59
C PHE A 426 10.09 17.09 -13.56
N MET A 427 11.30 16.90 -13.06
CA MET A 427 12.54 17.05 -13.82
C MET A 427 13.16 15.69 -14.10
N LEU A 428 13.62 15.49 -15.33
CA LEU A 428 14.39 14.35 -15.77
C LEU A 428 15.65 14.85 -16.50
N VAL A 429 16.83 14.46 -16.02
CA VAL A 429 18.11 14.74 -16.68
C VAL A 429 18.73 13.44 -17.14
N VAL A 430 19.00 13.34 -18.43
CA VAL A 430 19.53 12.14 -19.06
C VAL A 430 20.84 12.45 -19.78
N ASN A 431 21.72 11.45 -19.82
CA ASN A 431 22.95 11.51 -20.60
C ASN A 431 22.69 10.99 -22.01
N ASN A 432 22.92 11.81 -23.02
CA ASN A 432 22.76 11.41 -24.41
C ASN A 432 24.02 10.65 -24.88
N ALA A 433 23.95 9.31 -24.78
CA ALA A 433 25.06 8.44 -25.20
C ALA A 433 25.25 8.37 -26.72
N GLN A 434 24.36 8.97 -27.52
CA GLN A 434 24.44 8.93 -28.99
C GLN A 434 25.26 10.08 -29.60
N THR A 435 25.55 11.12 -28.84
CA THR A 435 26.40 12.22 -29.30
C THR A 435 27.83 12.03 -28.80
N LYS A 436 28.84 12.21 -29.64
CA LYS A 436 30.28 12.16 -29.29
C LYS A 436 30.64 13.15 -28.17
N ASP A 437 29.88 14.21 -28.03
CA ASP A 437 29.90 15.14 -26.90
C ASP A 437 28.91 14.60 -25.85
N LYS A 438 29.38 14.32 -24.65
CA LYS A 438 28.58 13.90 -23.48
C LYS A 438 27.60 15.01 -23.06
N SER A 439 26.66 15.34 -23.95
CA SER A 439 25.63 16.35 -23.68
C SER A 439 24.54 15.76 -22.77
N THR A 440 24.22 16.48 -21.71
CA THR A 440 23.11 16.16 -20.85
C THR A 440 21.85 16.89 -21.34
N GLU A 441 20.76 16.15 -21.48
CA GLU A 441 19.45 16.71 -21.83
C GLU A 441 18.60 16.85 -20.57
N LYS A 442 18.04 18.04 -20.36
CA LYS A 442 17.11 18.32 -19.25
C LYS A 442 15.70 18.44 -19.79
N HIS A 443 14.80 17.62 -19.27
CA HIS A 443 13.39 17.63 -19.59
C HIS A 443 12.57 18.03 -18.37
N LEU A 444 11.58 18.90 -18.56
CA LEU A 444 10.63 19.33 -17.53
C LEU A 444 9.21 18.96 -17.94
N PHE A 445 8.42 18.48 -16.97
CA PHE A 445 7.07 18.03 -17.21
C PHE A 445 6.15 18.53 -16.10
N ALA A 446 5.06 19.18 -16.50
CA ALA A 446 4.01 19.57 -15.56
C ALA A 446 3.22 18.34 -15.08
N MET A 447 3.20 18.16 -13.77
CA MET A 447 2.45 17.11 -13.07
C MET A 447 1.95 17.64 -11.73
N THR A 448 0.95 16.98 -11.12
CA THR A 448 0.56 17.27 -9.73
C THR A 448 1.63 16.78 -8.74
N LYS A 449 1.80 17.47 -7.62
CA LYS A 449 2.80 17.12 -6.58
C LYS A 449 2.72 15.66 -6.12
N PRO A 450 1.53 15.07 -5.87
CA PRO A 450 1.42 13.64 -5.53
C PRO A 450 1.96 12.72 -6.63
N LYS A 451 1.73 13.06 -7.91
CA LYS A 451 2.28 12.28 -9.04
C LYS A 451 3.80 12.38 -9.12
N ILE A 452 4.35 13.57 -8.88
CA ILE A 452 5.81 13.78 -8.86
C ILE A 452 6.46 12.92 -7.77
N LEU A 453 5.87 12.89 -6.58
CA LEU A 453 6.35 12.05 -5.49
C LEU A 453 6.30 10.57 -5.86
N GLU A 454 5.15 10.09 -6.34
CA GLU A 454 4.96 8.67 -6.67
C GLU A 454 5.90 8.21 -7.80
N ILE A 455 6.05 8.98 -8.88
CA ILE A 455 6.96 8.63 -9.98
C ILE A 455 8.42 8.62 -9.51
N THR A 456 8.81 9.58 -8.66
CA THR A 456 10.17 9.66 -8.11
C THR A 456 10.47 8.43 -7.24
N LEU A 457 9.56 8.06 -6.34
CA LEU A 457 9.70 6.88 -5.48
C LEU A 457 9.68 5.58 -6.29
N LEU A 458 8.88 5.51 -7.35
CA LEU A 458 8.81 4.34 -8.21
C LEU A 458 10.12 4.12 -8.98
N ILE A 459 10.66 5.16 -9.60
CA ILE A 459 11.96 5.13 -10.30
C ILE A 459 13.07 4.70 -9.34
N ALA A 460 13.13 5.33 -8.15
CA ALA A 460 14.10 4.98 -7.13
C ALA A 460 13.99 3.51 -6.69
N SER A 461 12.76 2.99 -6.59
CA SER A 461 12.54 1.58 -6.23
C SER A 461 13.05 0.62 -7.31
N TYR A 462 12.82 0.91 -8.60
CA TYR A 462 13.37 0.10 -9.68
C TYR A 462 14.90 0.13 -9.70
N ILE A 463 15.52 1.29 -9.53
CA ILE A 463 16.99 1.43 -9.47
C ILE A 463 17.57 0.61 -8.31
N ASN A 464 16.98 0.71 -7.11
CA ASN A 464 17.45 -0.01 -5.94
C ASN A 464 17.33 -1.54 -6.11
N ASN A 465 16.22 -2.02 -6.66
CA ASN A 465 16.03 -3.46 -6.93
C ASN A 465 16.95 -3.98 -8.04
N PHE A 466 17.24 -3.17 -9.06
CA PHE A 466 18.17 -3.53 -10.12
C PHE A 466 19.59 -3.80 -9.59
N HIS A 467 20.04 -3.03 -8.62
CA HIS A 467 21.34 -3.25 -7.97
C HIS A 467 21.34 -4.52 -7.13
N GLN A 468 20.26 -4.83 -6.42
CA GLN A 468 20.13 -6.05 -5.62
C GLN A 468 20.08 -7.32 -6.48
N LEU A 469 19.34 -7.32 -7.57
CA LEU A 469 19.22 -8.45 -8.50
C LEU A 469 20.56 -8.76 -9.19
N LYS A 470 21.36 -7.75 -9.54
CA LYS A 470 22.71 -7.94 -10.08
C LYS A 470 23.69 -8.48 -9.05
N GLY A 471 23.65 -8.01 -7.81
CA GLY A 471 24.46 -8.51 -6.73
C GLY A 471 24.21 -10.01 -6.46
N ALA A 472 22.96 -10.44 -6.47
CA ALA A 472 22.56 -11.84 -6.29
C ALA A 472 23.02 -12.75 -7.47
N ALA A 473 22.97 -12.23 -8.71
CA ALA A 473 23.42 -12.98 -9.89
C ALA A 473 24.95 -13.23 -9.89
N HIS A 474 25.74 -12.32 -9.36
CA HIS A 474 27.18 -12.51 -9.21
C HIS A 474 27.55 -13.55 -8.14
N HIS A 475 26.71 -13.78 -7.12
CA HIS A 475 26.92 -14.83 -6.14
C HIS A 475 26.53 -16.25 -6.63
N LEU A 476 25.73 -16.35 -7.69
CA LEU A 476 25.31 -17.64 -8.26
C LEU A 476 26.21 -18.13 -9.41
N SER A 477 27.16 -17.34 -9.88
CA SER A 477 28.03 -17.67 -11.01
C SER A 477 29.49 -17.96 -10.68
N ALA A 478 29.81 -18.17 -9.38
CA ALA A 478 31.15 -18.65 -9.02
C ALA A 478 31.17 -20.18 -8.97
N PRO A 479 31.90 -20.89 -9.86
CA PRO A 479 32.09 -22.32 -9.72
C PRO A 479 32.95 -22.59 -8.48
N ALA A 480 32.48 -23.51 -7.64
CA ALA A 480 33.24 -24.05 -6.52
C ALA A 480 34.48 -24.78 -7.02
N LEU A 481 35.62 -24.15 -6.99
CA LEU A 481 36.91 -24.81 -7.07
C LEU A 481 37.36 -25.18 -5.66
N LEU A 482 37.20 -26.46 -5.34
CA LEU A 482 37.84 -27.13 -4.22
C LEU A 482 39.36 -27.15 -4.42
N THR A 483 40.11 -26.57 -3.49
CA THR A 483 41.43 -27.07 -3.09
C THR A 483 41.74 -26.65 -1.67
N PRO A 484 42.42 -27.50 -0.87
CA PRO A 484 42.55 -27.33 0.55
C PRO A 484 43.91 -26.77 1.00
N GLN A 485 43.89 -26.23 2.23
CA GLN A 485 45.01 -26.02 3.16
C GLN A 485 46.07 -24.95 2.88
N SER A 486 46.14 -24.00 3.73
CA SER A 486 47.10 -23.89 4.85
C SER A 486 47.07 -22.48 5.43
N GLY A 487 47.20 -22.40 6.75
CA GLY A 487 47.06 -21.16 7.53
C GLY A 487 48.25 -20.22 7.42
N GLN A 488 47.94 -18.94 7.69
CA GLN A 488 48.76 -18.08 8.58
C GLN A 488 48.16 -16.67 8.70
N LYS A 489 47.90 -16.33 9.96
CA LYS A 489 48.03 -15.02 10.64
C LYS A 489 47.84 -13.68 9.93
N LEU A 490 46.83 -12.97 10.45
CA LEU A 490 46.75 -11.55 10.88
C LEU A 490 47.81 -10.57 10.34
N LYS A 491 47.30 -9.50 9.66
CA LYS A 491 47.68 -8.12 9.99
C LYS A 491 46.57 -7.16 9.53
N GLU A 492 46.11 -6.37 10.51
CA GLU A 492 45.30 -5.17 10.30
C GLU A 492 46.10 -4.15 9.48
N MET A 493 45.44 -3.54 8.52
CA MET A 493 45.68 -2.14 8.15
C MET A 493 44.47 -1.59 7.44
N GLY A 494 43.95 -0.49 7.98
CA GLY A 494 42.79 0.17 7.52
C GLY A 494 43.02 0.86 6.17
N SER A 495 41.94 0.89 5.38
CA SER A 495 41.75 1.88 4.35
C SER A 495 40.24 2.16 4.21
N GLN A 496 39.92 3.43 4.44
CA GLN A 496 38.58 4.00 4.32
C GLN A 496 38.10 3.92 2.86
N PRO A 497 36.85 3.60 2.60
CA PRO A 497 36.25 3.85 1.30
C PRO A 497 35.76 5.29 1.24
N LEU A 498 36.16 5.98 0.22
CA LEU A 498 35.62 7.28 -0.20
C LEU A 498 34.13 7.16 -0.49
N LEU A 499 33.34 7.71 0.39
CA LEU A 499 31.92 7.98 0.19
C LEU A 499 31.78 9.16 -0.77
N SER A 500 31.36 8.94 -2.00
CA SER A 500 30.82 9.99 -2.84
C SER A 500 29.41 10.34 -2.31
N ASN A 501 29.34 11.42 -1.57
CA ASN A 501 28.11 12.06 -1.14
C ASN A 501 27.41 12.70 -2.35
N ASN A 502 26.40 12.04 -2.89
CA ASN A 502 25.33 12.68 -3.64
C ASN A 502 23.98 12.09 -3.17
N ARG A 503 23.61 12.44 -1.94
CA ARG A 503 22.23 12.37 -1.47
C ARG A 503 21.58 13.73 -1.70
N PRO A 504 20.36 13.79 -2.25
CA PRO A 504 19.58 15.01 -2.18
C PRO A 504 19.20 15.26 -0.71
N THR A 505 19.66 16.39 -0.21
CA THR A 505 19.57 16.83 1.19
C THR A 505 18.22 17.41 1.57
N LYS A 506 17.10 16.85 1.15
CA LYS A 506 15.77 17.08 1.75
C LYS A 506 14.81 15.99 1.27
N CYS A 507 14.50 15.03 2.15
CA CYS A 507 13.25 14.28 2.02
C CYS A 507 12.09 15.25 2.12
N PRO A 508 11.14 15.26 1.18
CA PRO A 508 9.90 15.98 1.39
C PRO A 508 9.15 15.33 2.53
N THR A 509 8.78 16.10 3.53
CA THR A 509 7.85 15.71 4.59
C THR A 509 6.56 15.29 3.91
N LEU A 510 6.16 14.05 4.07
CA LEU A 510 4.84 13.56 3.69
C LEU A 510 3.79 14.34 4.49
N LEU A 511 2.97 15.10 3.80
CA LEU A 511 1.69 15.61 4.30
C LEU A 511 0.66 14.48 4.30
#